data_9e8bfd8ec7469e46e8160a92e58d8be8
#
_entry.id   9e8bfd8ec7469e46e8160a92e58d8be8
#
_cell.length_a   1.000
_cell.length_b   1.000
_cell.length_c   1.000
_cell.angle_alpha   90.00
_cell.angle_beta   90.00
_cell.angle_gamma   90.00
#
_symmetry.space_group_name_H-M   'P 1'
#
loop_
_entity.id
_entity.type
_entity.pdbx_description
1 polymer ?
#
loop_
_entity_poly.entity_id
_entity_poly.type
_entity_poly.pdbx_seq_one_letter_code
_entity_poly.pdbx_strand_id
1 'polypeptide(L)'
;MNLVNDWSAVETHAAWVRGTVSIVDVREQNEHDACRVANVPLVPLSELPGRAADLPVGRPLVVMCRSGQRSARVAQYLDENGWTDEVHNLEGGILAWAAAGLPYEGETPR
;
A
#
# COMPACT_ATOMS: atom_id res chain seq x y z
N MET A 1 -2.94 -20.40 -6.77
CA MET A 1 -2.65 -19.45 -7.86
C MET A 1 -2.50 -18.05 -7.28
N ASN A 2 -1.44 -17.34 -7.64
CA ASN A 2 -1.25 -15.97 -7.19
C ASN A 2 -2.07 -15.01 -8.05
N LEU A 3 -3.02 -14.29 -7.45
CA LEU A 3 -3.88 -13.33 -8.12
C LEU A 3 -3.45 -11.88 -7.87
N VAL A 4 -2.30 -11.69 -7.22
CA VAL A 4 -1.77 -10.36 -6.96
C VAL A 4 -1.18 -9.78 -8.24
N ASN A 5 -1.59 -8.55 -8.56
CA ASN A 5 -1.03 -7.81 -9.70
C ASN A 5 -0.29 -6.58 -9.18
N ASP A 6 0.62 -6.07 -10.00
CA ASP A 6 1.26 -4.79 -9.74
C ASP A 6 0.42 -3.69 -10.38
N TRP A 7 0.10 -2.68 -9.59
CA TRP A 7 -0.60 -1.49 -10.07
C TRP A 7 0.37 -0.31 -10.05
N SER A 8 0.34 0.51 -11.07
CA SER A 8 1.15 1.72 -11.11
C SER A 8 0.65 2.74 -10.08
N ALA A 9 1.51 3.68 -9.72
CA ALA A 9 1.14 4.77 -8.83
C ALA A 9 -0.01 5.60 -9.42
N VAL A 10 0.05 5.88 -10.72
CA VAL A 10 -0.96 6.68 -11.41
C VAL A 10 -2.33 5.98 -11.41
N GLU A 11 -2.37 4.69 -11.75
CA GLU A 11 -3.61 3.91 -11.71
C GLU A 11 -4.18 3.85 -10.31
N THR A 12 -3.31 3.58 -9.32
CA THR A 12 -3.72 3.46 -7.92
C THR A 12 -4.32 4.77 -7.43
N HIS A 13 -3.63 5.89 -7.68
CA HIS A 13 -4.11 7.20 -7.26
C HIS A 13 -5.48 7.52 -7.87
N ALA A 14 -5.64 7.29 -9.17
CA ALA A 14 -6.90 7.56 -9.85
C ALA A 14 -8.06 6.75 -9.27
N ALA A 15 -7.85 5.45 -9.05
CA ALA A 15 -8.86 4.57 -8.46
C ALA A 15 -9.18 4.95 -7.00
N TRP A 16 -8.13 5.31 -6.23
CA TRP A 16 -8.28 5.69 -4.83
C TRP A 16 -9.08 6.99 -4.68
N VAL A 17 -8.79 7.98 -5.52
CA VAL A 17 -9.54 9.25 -5.53
C VAL A 17 -11.02 9.02 -5.86
N ARG A 18 -11.30 8.08 -6.76
CA ARG A 18 -12.68 7.69 -7.09
C ARG A 18 -13.36 6.85 -6.00
N GLY A 19 -12.61 6.40 -5.00
CA GLY A 19 -13.13 5.57 -3.92
C GLY A 19 -13.34 4.11 -4.31
N THR A 20 -12.70 3.63 -5.37
CA THR A 20 -12.87 2.25 -5.84
C THR A 20 -11.84 1.27 -5.30
N VAL A 21 -10.76 1.77 -4.70
CA VAL A 21 -9.77 0.95 -3.99
C VAL A 21 -9.40 1.59 -2.66
N SER A 22 -8.86 0.80 -1.76
CA SER A 22 -8.20 1.27 -0.54
C SER A 22 -6.69 1.13 -0.72
N ILE A 23 -5.92 1.95 -0.02
CA ILE A 23 -4.46 1.83 0.04
C ILE A 23 -4.08 1.63 1.51
N VAL A 24 -3.08 0.79 1.76
CA VAL A 24 -2.46 0.67 3.08
C VAL A 24 -0.95 0.79 2.94
N ASP A 25 -0.32 1.52 3.85
CA ASP A 25 1.12 1.68 3.93
C ASP A 25 1.64 0.67 4.97
N VAL A 26 2.54 -0.22 4.54
CA VAL A 26 3.11 -1.24 5.42
C VAL A 26 4.56 -0.95 5.79
N ARG A 27 5.02 0.28 5.56
CA ARG A 27 6.35 0.72 6.01
C ARG A 27 6.37 0.83 7.53
N GLU A 28 7.54 1.04 8.11
CA GLU A 28 7.65 1.24 9.54
C GLU A 28 7.32 2.68 9.94
N GLN A 29 7.04 2.88 11.22
CA GLN A 29 6.60 4.18 11.73
C GLN A 29 7.57 5.32 11.42
N ASN A 30 8.88 5.06 11.53
CA ASN A 30 9.90 6.07 11.26
C ASN A 30 9.90 6.52 9.80
N GLU A 31 9.61 5.61 8.88
CA GLU A 31 9.50 5.93 7.46
C GLU A 31 8.27 6.82 7.21
N HIS A 32 7.16 6.46 7.84
CA HIS A 32 5.91 7.22 7.75
C HIS A 32 6.06 8.61 8.37
N ASP A 33 6.79 8.73 9.46
CA ASP A 33 7.04 10.01 10.10
C ASP A 33 7.82 10.95 9.16
N ALA A 34 8.77 10.42 8.40
CA ALA A 34 9.59 11.21 7.49
C ALA A 34 8.80 11.68 6.25
N CYS A 35 8.01 10.81 5.67
CA CYS A 35 7.14 11.15 4.54
C CYS A 35 6.00 10.14 4.42
N ARG A 36 4.86 10.58 3.90
CA ARG A 36 3.65 9.75 3.83
C ARG A 36 2.66 10.29 2.82
N VAL A 37 1.75 9.43 2.41
CA VAL A 37 0.58 9.86 1.63
C VAL A 37 -0.55 10.13 2.63
N ALA A 38 -1.10 11.34 2.61
CA ALA A 38 -2.19 11.72 3.52
C ALA A 38 -3.40 10.80 3.33
N ASN A 39 -4.05 10.45 4.45
CA ASN A 39 -5.27 9.62 4.48
C ASN A 39 -5.04 8.15 4.10
N VAL A 40 -3.81 7.70 3.96
CA VAL A 40 -3.47 6.29 3.80
C VAL A 40 -3.09 5.74 5.17
N PRO A 41 -3.83 4.75 5.70
CA PRO A 41 -3.50 4.19 7.01
C PRO A 41 -2.17 3.45 7.01
N LEU A 42 -1.49 3.51 8.14
CA LEU A 42 -0.23 2.81 8.36
C LEU A 42 -0.50 1.56 9.20
N VAL A 43 -0.13 0.41 8.67
CA VAL A 43 -0.10 -0.84 9.43
C VAL A 43 1.28 -1.45 9.18
N PRO A 44 2.26 -1.20 10.06
CA PRO A 44 3.64 -1.63 9.82
C PRO A 44 3.76 -3.14 9.66
N LEU A 45 4.59 -3.56 8.72
CA LEU A 45 4.85 -4.98 8.48
C LEU A 45 5.25 -5.71 9.77
N SER A 46 6.06 -5.08 10.62
CA SER A 46 6.50 -5.66 11.88
C SER A 46 5.35 -5.93 12.86
N GLU A 47 4.22 -5.25 12.71
CA GLU A 47 3.05 -5.39 13.58
C GLU A 47 1.90 -6.12 12.90
N LEU A 48 2.06 -6.48 11.66
CA LEU A 48 0.94 -6.90 10.82
C LEU A 48 0.22 -8.14 11.33
N PRO A 49 0.90 -9.18 11.82
CA PRO A 49 0.18 -10.36 12.32
C PRO A 49 -0.82 -10.03 13.43
N GLY A 50 -0.47 -9.08 14.32
CA GLY A 50 -1.36 -8.66 15.40
C GLY A 50 -2.34 -7.57 14.98
N ARG A 51 -2.16 -6.96 13.82
CA ARG A 51 -2.97 -5.82 13.37
C ARG A 51 -3.69 -6.08 12.05
N ALA A 52 -3.86 -7.34 11.66
CA ALA A 52 -4.56 -7.67 10.42
C ALA A 52 -5.99 -7.10 10.38
N ALA A 53 -6.64 -7.00 11.54
CA ALA A 53 -7.99 -6.44 11.64
C ALA A 53 -8.05 -4.94 11.32
N ASP A 54 -6.90 -4.25 11.33
CA ASP A 54 -6.83 -2.82 11.02
C ASP A 54 -6.70 -2.55 9.52
N LEU A 55 -6.52 -3.58 8.70
CA LEU A 55 -6.42 -3.44 7.26
C LEU A 55 -7.79 -3.05 6.68
N PRO A 56 -7.82 -2.13 5.70
CA PRO A 56 -9.08 -1.75 5.05
C PRO A 56 -9.75 -2.94 4.37
N VAL A 57 -11.07 -3.04 4.50
CA VAL A 57 -11.88 -4.11 3.89
C VAL A 57 -13.00 -3.50 3.06
N GLY A 58 -13.61 -4.31 2.21
CA GLY A 58 -14.79 -3.93 1.42
C GLY A 58 -14.49 -3.40 0.03
N ARG A 59 -13.22 -3.26 -0.33
CA ARG A 59 -12.76 -2.82 -1.65
C ARG A 59 -11.46 -3.52 -1.98
N PRO A 60 -11.07 -3.59 -3.26
CA PRO A 60 -9.72 -4.01 -3.59
C PRO A 60 -8.68 -3.20 -2.82
N LEU A 61 -7.70 -3.88 -2.27
CA LEU A 61 -6.66 -3.29 -1.43
C LEU A 61 -5.35 -3.22 -2.21
N VAL A 62 -4.75 -2.04 -2.26
CA VAL A 62 -3.42 -1.86 -2.84
C VAL A 62 -2.44 -1.62 -1.70
N VAL A 63 -1.44 -2.46 -1.59
CA VAL A 63 -0.45 -2.41 -0.50
C VAL A 63 0.76 -1.62 -0.97
N MET A 64 1.18 -0.66 -0.17
CA MET A 64 2.29 0.25 -0.47
C MET A 64 3.41 0.09 0.52
N CYS A 65 4.65 0.13 0.02
CA CYS A 65 5.83 0.31 0.87
C CYS A 65 6.76 1.34 0.23
N ARG A 66 8.06 1.27 0.50
CA ARG A 66 9.02 2.21 -0.08
C ARG A 66 9.22 1.97 -1.57
N SER A 67 9.57 0.74 -1.97
CA SER A 67 9.95 0.39 -3.33
C SER A 67 9.09 -0.68 -3.98
N GLY A 68 8.11 -1.21 -3.26
CA GLY A 68 7.22 -2.25 -3.76
C GLY A 68 7.62 -3.68 -3.38
N GLN A 69 8.73 -3.89 -2.69
CA GLN A 69 9.19 -5.25 -2.35
C GLN A 69 8.48 -5.82 -1.12
N ARG A 70 8.47 -5.09 -0.03
CA ARG A 70 7.77 -5.52 1.20
C ARG A 70 6.28 -5.65 0.95
N SER A 71 5.70 -4.68 0.25
CA SER A 71 4.27 -4.67 -0.05
C SER A 71 3.85 -5.82 -0.96
N ALA A 72 4.69 -6.22 -1.91
CA ALA A 72 4.42 -7.39 -2.74
C ALA A 72 4.32 -8.66 -1.90
N ARG A 73 5.20 -8.83 -0.90
CA ARG A 73 5.17 -9.97 0.01
C ARG A 73 3.93 -9.97 0.88
N VAL A 74 3.53 -8.80 1.38
CA VAL A 74 2.31 -8.65 2.17
C VAL A 74 1.08 -9.00 1.34
N ALA A 75 1.00 -8.46 0.13
CA ALA A 75 -0.14 -8.73 -0.76
C ALA A 75 -0.25 -10.22 -1.06
N GLN A 76 0.86 -10.87 -1.35
CA GLN A 76 0.87 -12.32 -1.61
C GLN A 76 0.46 -13.11 -0.38
N TYR A 77 0.97 -12.75 0.79
CA TYR A 77 0.60 -13.40 2.05
C TYR A 77 -0.92 -13.30 2.30
N LEU A 78 -1.49 -12.12 2.12
CA LEU A 78 -2.93 -11.92 2.30
C LEU A 78 -3.74 -12.77 1.32
N ASP A 79 -3.35 -12.76 0.05
CA ASP A 79 -4.02 -13.55 -0.98
C ASP A 79 -3.98 -15.05 -0.66
N GLU A 80 -2.85 -15.55 -0.21
CA GLU A 80 -2.67 -16.97 0.12
C GLU A 80 -3.36 -17.38 1.42
N ASN A 81 -3.68 -16.44 2.30
CA ASN A 81 -4.24 -16.71 3.62
C ASN A 81 -5.70 -16.27 3.75
N GLY A 82 -6.43 -16.25 2.63
CA GLY A 82 -7.88 -16.10 2.66
C GLY A 82 -8.39 -14.68 2.75
N TRP A 83 -7.60 -13.68 2.35
CA TRP A 83 -8.10 -12.32 2.23
C TRP A 83 -9.26 -12.30 1.23
N THR A 84 -10.39 -11.74 1.61
CA THR A 84 -11.64 -11.88 0.83
C THR A 84 -11.75 -10.91 -0.33
N ASP A 85 -11.11 -9.74 -0.23
CA ASP A 85 -11.11 -8.76 -1.31
C ASP A 85 -9.91 -9.01 -2.23
N GLU A 86 -9.92 -8.42 -3.41
CA GLU A 86 -8.71 -8.40 -4.23
C GLU A 86 -7.62 -7.65 -3.49
N VAL A 87 -6.38 -8.10 -3.61
CA VAL A 87 -5.22 -7.43 -3.04
C VAL A 87 -4.13 -7.33 -4.09
N HIS A 88 -3.52 -6.17 -4.20
CA HIS A 88 -2.53 -5.86 -5.22
C HIS A 88 -1.37 -5.08 -4.63
N ASN A 89 -0.28 -5.01 -5.38
CA ASN A 89 0.93 -4.31 -4.98
C ASN A 89 1.05 -2.98 -5.70
N LEU A 90 1.42 -1.93 -4.98
CA LEU A 90 1.78 -0.65 -5.59
C LEU A 90 3.21 -0.76 -6.11
N GLU A 91 3.36 -0.91 -7.42
CA GLU A 91 4.65 -1.04 -8.06
C GLU A 91 5.51 0.20 -7.82
N GLY A 92 6.72 -0.01 -7.34
CA GLY A 92 7.65 1.07 -7.04
C GLY A 92 7.36 1.85 -5.77
N GLY A 93 6.27 1.55 -5.08
CA GLY A 93 5.94 2.12 -3.78
C GLY A 93 5.85 3.64 -3.75
N ILE A 94 6.14 4.23 -2.59
CA ILE A 94 6.07 5.69 -2.43
C ILE A 94 7.12 6.41 -3.29
N LEU A 95 8.23 5.73 -3.64
CA LEU A 95 9.21 6.30 -4.57
C LEU A 95 8.59 6.58 -5.93
N ALA A 96 7.86 5.61 -6.48
CA ALA A 96 7.17 5.77 -7.76
C ALA A 96 6.02 6.79 -7.66
N TRP A 97 5.33 6.81 -6.52
CA TRP A 97 4.26 7.78 -6.26
C TRP A 97 4.80 9.21 -6.35
N ALA A 98 5.90 9.50 -5.65
CA ALA A 98 6.51 10.82 -5.68
C ALA A 98 7.10 11.15 -7.05
N ALA A 99 7.73 10.19 -7.72
CA ALA A 99 8.30 10.38 -9.05
C ALA A 99 7.22 10.71 -10.10
N ALA A 100 6.01 10.22 -9.90
CA ALA A 100 4.86 10.53 -10.76
C ALA A 100 4.22 11.88 -10.45
N GLY A 101 4.76 12.63 -9.48
CA GLY A 101 4.22 13.93 -9.11
C GLY A 101 2.95 13.88 -8.29
N LEU A 102 2.62 12.72 -7.69
CA LEU A 102 1.42 12.57 -6.89
C LEU A 102 1.64 13.13 -5.48
N PRO A 103 0.57 13.58 -4.80
CA PRO A 103 0.72 14.29 -3.53
C PRO A 103 1.20 13.41 -2.39
N TYR A 104 2.13 13.91 -1.62
CA TYR A 104 2.61 13.31 -0.37
C TYR A 104 2.99 14.43 0.61
N GLU A 105 3.19 14.08 1.88
CA GLU A 105 3.59 15.00 2.92
C GLU A 105 4.97 14.62 3.47
N GLY A 106 5.70 15.63 3.97
CA GLY A 106 6.99 15.41 4.58
C GLY A 106 8.15 15.52 3.61
N GLU A 107 9.24 14.83 3.92
CA GLU A 107 10.46 14.86 3.11
C GLU A 107 10.27 14.11 1.80
N THR A 108 11.07 14.44 0.80
CA THR A 108 11.08 13.67 -0.45
C THR A 108 11.47 12.22 -0.16
N PRO A 109 10.69 11.23 -0.60
CA PRO A 109 11.02 9.83 -0.38
C PRO A 109 12.33 9.45 -1.05
N ARG A 110 13.12 8.59 -0.37
CA ARG A 110 14.40 8.11 -0.87
C ARG A 110 14.80 6.77 -0.24
#